data_9cb4e93550c037fe6bb4c71b7be3abac
#
_entry.id   9cb4e93550c037fe6bb4c71b7be3abac
#
_cell.length_a   1.000
_cell.length_b   1.000
_cell.length_c   1.000
_cell.angle_alpha   90.00
_cell.angle_beta   90.00
_cell.angle_gamma   90.00
#
_symmetry.space_group_name_H-M   'P 1'
#
loop_
_entity.id
_entity.type
_entity.pdbx_description
1 polymer ?
#
loop_
_entity_poly.entity_id
_entity_poly.type
_entity_poly.pdbx_seq_one_letter_code
_entity_poly.pdbx_strand_id
1 'polypeptide(L)'
;PQEVEERYGVTPERYPHLAALVGETSDNLPGVPGVGPKTAAKWLNLYDGLDGVIAHADQIKGKAGQSLRDHLDDVVRNRRLNRLLTDLDLGIEPRTDLRLTGADRAGLARVFESLEFRTLHQRALRILSFTDTSDHAEPSDADEVSALNALSDLEIVSLGHDLAAGRLAEWLEAGSPAAEGDCPRPLGVDVVGVLKPVEGDAALVSLSDGSRAVAIDLTEILPEDETVLARLLADVERPKLVADAKGSWHALSARGLTLDGVIADPSLAGYLCRPEQRSYDVETLTQRWLGIDLAAVNEGSAGGDGGSGESQSAFDLEALTSQEAVPPSHLASARRAAALLPLQAVLDEQMAA
;
A
#
# COMPACT_ATOMS: atom_id res chain seq x y z
N PRO A 1 -26.40 -5.95 23.05
CA PRO A 1 -27.77 -6.19 23.56
C PRO A 1 -28.42 -4.90 24.03
N GLN A 2 -27.80 -4.16 24.91
CA GLN A 2 -28.35 -2.96 25.54
C GLN A 2 -28.79 -1.88 24.55
N GLU A 3 -28.03 -1.61 23.50
CA GLU A 3 -28.40 -0.65 22.44
C GLU A 3 -29.69 -1.06 21.69
N VAL A 4 -29.95 -2.37 21.54
CA VAL A 4 -31.18 -2.86 20.90
C VAL A 4 -32.38 -2.57 21.78
N GLU A 5 -32.28 -2.77 23.08
CA GLU A 5 -33.35 -2.47 24.04
C GLU A 5 -33.63 -0.98 24.14
N GLU A 6 -32.59 -0.15 24.17
CA GLU A 6 -32.72 1.29 24.18
C GLU A 6 -33.40 1.84 22.91
N ARG A 7 -33.02 1.26 21.75
CA ARG A 7 -33.50 1.72 20.46
C ARG A 7 -34.91 1.21 20.10
N TYR A 8 -35.18 -0.07 20.41
CA TYR A 8 -36.39 -0.75 19.94
C TYR A 8 -37.38 -1.09 21.05
N GLY A 9 -36.99 -0.97 22.32
CA GLY A 9 -37.83 -1.29 23.48
C GLY A 9 -38.08 -2.78 23.69
N VAL A 10 -37.30 -3.66 23.06
CA VAL A 10 -37.33 -5.13 23.18
C VAL A 10 -35.95 -5.70 23.23
N THR A 11 -35.77 -6.89 23.82
CA THR A 11 -34.51 -7.59 23.80
C THR A 11 -34.13 -8.07 22.37
N PRO A 12 -32.87 -8.36 22.09
CA PRO A 12 -32.45 -8.89 20.78
C PRO A 12 -33.24 -10.11 20.33
N GLU A 13 -33.56 -11.02 21.24
CA GLU A 13 -34.31 -12.24 20.96
C GLU A 13 -35.76 -11.94 20.53
N ARG A 14 -36.32 -10.79 20.99
CA ARG A 14 -37.66 -10.34 20.64
C ARG A 14 -37.70 -9.41 19.43
N TYR A 15 -36.56 -8.98 18.91
CA TYR A 15 -36.54 -8.12 17.71
C TYR A 15 -37.25 -8.77 16.50
N PRO A 16 -37.04 -10.07 16.17
CA PRO A 16 -37.79 -10.72 15.09
C PRO A 16 -39.28 -10.75 15.29
N HIS A 17 -39.76 -10.74 16.54
CA HIS A 17 -41.19 -10.62 16.87
C HIS A 17 -41.72 -9.22 16.61
N LEU A 18 -40.90 -8.21 16.91
CA LEU A 18 -41.21 -6.82 16.61
C LEU A 18 -41.30 -6.61 15.10
N ALA A 19 -40.35 -7.10 14.34
CA ALA A 19 -40.32 -7.03 12.88
C ALA A 19 -41.52 -7.74 12.24
N ALA A 20 -41.98 -8.86 12.81
CA ALA A 20 -43.15 -9.55 12.33
C ALA A 20 -44.46 -8.71 12.47
N LEU A 21 -44.56 -7.89 13.52
CA LEU A 21 -45.71 -7.01 13.76
C LEU A 21 -45.65 -5.70 12.97
N VAL A 22 -44.46 -5.08 12.92
CA VAL A 22 -44.24 -3.77 12.28
C VAL A 22 -44.03 -3.89 10.78
N GLY A 23 -43.58 -5.06 10.33
CA GLY A 23 -43.12 -5.30 8.98
C GLY A 23 -41.67 -4.86 8.78
N GLU A 24 -41.10 -5.23 7.63
CA GLU A 24 -39.74 -4.90 7.22
C GLU A 24 -39.74 -4.53 5.74
N THR A 25 -39.53 -3.27 5.46
CA THR A 25 -39.67 -2.72 4.09
C THR A 25 -38.59 -3.24 3.18
N SER A 26 -37.37 -3.45 3.71
CA SER A 26 -36.22 -4.03 2.97
C SER A 26 -36.53 -5.42 2.44
N ASP A 27 -37.30 -6.22 3.17
CA ASP A 27 -37.62 -7.60 2.87
C ASP A 27 -39.02 -7.75 2.23
N ASN A 28 -39.66 -6.61 1.93
CA ASN A 28 -41.03 -6.54 1.42
C ASN A 28 -42.06 -7.30 2.29
N LEU A 29 -41.86 -7.26 3.61
CA LEU A 29 -42.79 -7.82 4.58
C LEU A 29 -43.72 -6.74 5.09
N PRO A 30 -45.05 -6.79 4.78
CA PRO A 30 -46.02 -5.82 5.26
C PRO A 30 -46.25 -5.99 6.75
N GLY A 31 -46.23 -4.90 7.49
CA GLY A 31 -46.65 -4.89 8.90
C GLY A 31 -48.13 -4.77 9.10
N VAL A 32 -48.58 -4.91 10.35
CA VAL A 32 -49.97 -4.67 10.75
C VAL A 32 -50.31 -3.18 10.60
N PRO A 33 -51.31 -2.80 9.78
CA PRO A 33 -51.64 -1.40 9.57
C PRO A 33 -51.96 -0.67 10.88
N GLY A 34 -51.27 0.46 11.11
CA GLY A 34 -51.47 1.28 12.31
C GLY A 34 -50.71 0.78 13.56
N VAL A 35 -49.89 -0.25 13.42
CA VAL A 35 -49.02 -0.77 14.49
C VAL A 35 -47.56 -0.37 14.19
N GLY A 36 -47.09 0.60 14.93
CA GLY A 36 -45.69 1.04 14.85
C GLY A 36 -44.80 0.38 15.94
N PRO A 37 -43.47 0.61 15.89
CA PRO A 37 -42.50 -0.02 16.80
C PRO A 37 -42.87 0.11 18.29
N LYS A 38 -43.28 1.29 18.72
CA LYS A 38 -43.63 1.52 20.13
C LYS A 38 -44.84 0.70 20.58
N THR A 39 -45.84 0.55 19.71
CA THR A 39 -47.06 -0.24 20.01
C THR A 39 -46.71 -1.74 20.03
N ALA A 40 -45.95 -2.21 19.06
CA ALA A 40 -45.51 -3.59 18.98
C ALA A 40 -44.63 -3.97 20.20
N ALA A 41 -43.65 -3.13 20.54
CA ALA A 41 -42.79 -3.36 21.72
C ALA A 41 -43.61 -3.44 23.02
N LYS A 42 -44.60 -2.53 23.20
CA LYS A 42 -45.52 -2.56 24.35
C LYS A 42 -46.29 -3.87 24.44
N TRP A 43 -46.80 -4.37 23.33
CA TRP A 43 -47.53 -5.64 23.31
C TRP A 43 -46.64 -6.83 23.60
N LEU A 44 -45.45 -6.87 22.96
CA LEU A 44 -44.46 -7.95 23.18
C LEU A 44 -43.99 -8.03 24.64
N ASN A 45 -43.80 -6.89 25.29
CA ASN A 45 -43.42 -6.86 26.70
C ASN A 45 -44.61 -7.19 27.64
N LEU A 46 -45.83 -6.82 27.27
CA LEU A 46 -47.02 -7.07 28.08
C LEU A 46 -47.44 -8.55 28.02
N TYR A 47 -47.36 -9.17 26.84
CA TYR A 47 -47.87 -10.53 26.61
C TYR A 47 -46.71 -11.57 26.45
N ASP A 48 -45.51 -11.22 26.86
CA ASP A 48 -44.36 -12.08 26.87
C ASP A 48 -43.98 -12.69 25.51
N GLY A 49 -43.98 -11.86 24.46
CA GLY A 49 -43.57 -12.23 23.12
C GLY A 49 -44.71 -12.38 22.12
N LEU A 50 -44.40 -12.81 20.90
CA LEU A 50 -45.35 -12.82 19.80
C LEU A 50 -46.49 -13.82 20.01
N ASP A 51 -46.18 -15.02 20.52
CA ASP A 51 -47.18 -16.06 20.78
C ASP A 51 -48.23 -15.59 21.81
N GLY A 52 -47.77 -14.87 22.84
CA GLY A 52 -48.67 -14.25 23.81
C GLY A 52 -49.53 -13.13 23.22
N VAL A 53 -48.97 -12.30 22.31
CA VAL A 53 -49.75 -11.29 21.58
C VAL A 53 -50.83 -11.93 20.71
N ILE A 54 -50.51 -13.01 20.00
CA ILE A 54 -51.48 -13.75 19.17
C ILE A 54 -52.58 -14.38 20.03
N ALA A 55 -52.20 -15.06 21.12
CA ALA A 55 -53.16 -15.71 22.04
C ALA A 55 -54.13 -14.70 22.69
N HIS A 56 -53.71 -13.47 22.87
CA HIS A 56 -54.53 -12.42 23.51
C HIS A 56 -55.02 -11.35 22.53
N ALA A 57 -54.97 -11.62 21.21
CA ALA A 57 -55.37 -10.67 20.18
C ALA A 57 -56.79 -10.11 20.36
N ASP A 58 -57.73 -10.94 20.88
CA ASP A 58 -59.12 -10.55 21.17
C ASP A 58 -59.25 -9.58 22.35
N GLN A 59 -58.28 -9.57 23.25
CA GLN A 59 -58.24 -8.69 24.41
C GLN A 59 -57.67 -7.31 24.09
N ILE A 60 -56.96 -7.20 22.96
CA ILE A 60 -56.35 -5.95 22.51
C ILE A 60 -57.44 -5.06 21.90
N LYS A 61 -57.79 -3.98 22.62
CA LYS A 61 -58.88 -3.07 22.24
C LYS A 61 -58.43 -2.02 21.22
N GLY A 62 -59.41 -1.41 20.54
CA GLY A 62 -59.16 -0.29 19.64
C GLY A 62 -58.84 -0.72 18.21
N LYS A 63 -58.57 0.29 17.34
CA LYS A 63 -58.35 0.08 15.91
C LYS A 63 -57.13 -0.79 15.64
N ALA A 64 -56.03 -0.62 16.41
CA ALA A 64 -54.82 -1.42 16.26
C ALA A 64 -55.04 -2.91 16.62
N GLY A 65 -55.86 -3.21 17.67
CA GLY A 65 -56.25 -4.57 18.01
C GLY A 65 -57.10 -5.23 16.95
N GLN A 66 -58.04 -4.46 16.34
CA GLN A 66 -58.85 -4.96 15.21
C GLN A 66 -57.92 -5.26 14.01
N SER A 67 -57.03 -4.32 13.68
CA SER A 67 -56.06 -4.49 12.59
C SER A 67 -55.15 -5.71 12.82
N LEU A 68 -54.71 -5.96 14.05
CA LEU A 68 -53.94 -7.16 14.40
C LEU A 68 -54.72 -8.45 14.09
N ARG A 69 -56.00 -8.52 14.51
CA ARG A 69 -56.85 -9.70 14.24
C ARG A 69 -57.07 -9.96 12.76
N ASP A 70 -57.24 -8.88 11.98
CA ASP A 70 -57.44 -8.95 10.53
C ASP A 70 -56.18 -9.40 9.77
N HIS A 71 -54.96 -9.27 10.40
CA HIS A 71 -53.67 -9.57 9.78
C HIS A 71 -52.84 -10.62 10.55
N LEU A 72 -53.48 -11.47 11.37
CA LEU A 72 -52.75 -12.52 12.13
C LEU A 72 -51.99 -13.46 11.24
N ASP A 73 -52.54 -13.88 10.11
CA ASP A 73 -51.87 -14.76 9.14
C ASP A 73 -50.64 -14.12 8.56
N ASP A 74 -50.67 -12.81 8.30
CA ASP A 74 -49.52 -12.03 7.82
C ASP A 74 -48.43 -12.00 8.87
N VAL A 75 -48.77 -11.78 10.14
CA VAL A 75 -47.84 -11.75 11.26
C VAL A 75 -47.13 -13.09 11.44
N VAL A 76 -47.89 -14.19 11.40
CA VAL A 76 -47.33 -15.55 11.48
C VAL A 76 -46.42 -15.85 10.30
N ARG A 77 -46.81 -15.48 9.09
CA ARG A 77 -46.00 -15.60 7.89
C ARG A 77 -44.73 -14.78 8.00
N ASN A 78 -44.80 -13.52 8.39
CA ASN A 78 -43.67 -12.63 8.56
C ASN A 78 -42.66 -13.20 9.57
N ARG A 79 -43.14 -13.72 10.70
CA ARG A 79 -42.29 -14.37 11.71
C ARG A 79 -41.57 -15.59 11.18
N ARG A 80 -42.20 -16.37 10.31
CA ARG A 80 -41.57 -17.51 9.65
C ARG A 80 -40.54 -17.06 8.64
N LEU A 81 -40.79 -16.04 7.85
CA LEU A 81 -39.92 -15.55 6.81
C LEU A 81 -38.66 -14.84 7.35
N ASN A 82 -38.80 -14.07 8.43
CA ASN A 82 -37.69 -13.34 9.03
C ASN A 82 -36.84 -14.21 10.01
N ARG A 83 -37.18 -15.50 10.15
CA ARG A 83 -36.38 -16.40 10.97
C ARG A 83 -35.07 -16.77 10.28
N LEU A 84 -33.95 -16.45 10.92
CA LEU A 84 -32.64 -16.93 10.47
C LEU A 84 -32.52 -18.43 10.77
N LEU A 85 -32.09 -19.18 9.78
CA LEU A 85 -31.75 -20.60 9.94
C LEU A 85 -30.35 -20.70 10.53
N THR A 86 -30.25 -21.37 11.67
CA THR A 86 -28.98 -21.52 12.43
C THR A 86 -28.41 -22.94 12.40
N ASP A 87 -29.08 -23.83 11.70
CA ASP A 87 -28.84 -25.26 11.64
C ASP A 87 -28.55 -25.76 10.21
N LEU A 88 -28.20 -24.83 9.30
CA LEU A 88 -27.79 -25.18 7.95
C LEU A 88 -26.41 -25.86 7.97
N ASP A 89 -26.32 -27.01 7.32
CA ASP A 89 -25.02 -27.61 7.00
C ASP A 89 -24.41 -26.83 5.82
N LEU A 90 -23.40 -26.02 6.11
CA LEU A 90 -22.69 -25.24 5.12
C LEU A 90 -21.49 -25.98 4.54
N GLY A 91 -21.17 -27.18 5.04
CA GLY A 91 -20.00 -27.96 4.63
C GLY A 91 -18.67 -27.29 5.03
N ILE A 92 -18.70 -26.32 5.95
CA ILE A 92 -17.52 -25.60 6.45
C ILE A 92 -17.47 -25.66 7.98
N GLU A 93 -16.27 -25.70 8.53
CA GLU A 93 -16.02 -25.49 9.96
C GLU A 93 -15.68 -23.99 10.20
N PRO A 94 -16.63 -23.18 10.73
CA PRO A 94 -16.43 -21.72 10.79
C PRO A 94 -15.19 -21.27 11.56
N ARG A 95 -14.74 -22.03 12.55
CA ARG A 95 -13.57 -21.69 13.37
C ARG A 95 -12.24 -21.87 12.67
N THR A 96 -12.19 -22.75 11.69
CA THR A 96 -10.99 -23.07 10.90
C THR A 96 -11.06 -22.42 9.53
N ASP A 97 -12.19 -22.60 8.82
CA ASP A 97 -12.29 -22.25 7.40
C ASP A 97 -12.58 -20.77 7.17
N LEU A 98 -13.13 -20.06 8.19
CA LEU A 98 -13.38 -18.61 8.11
C LEU A 98 -12.32 -17.76 8.82
N ARG A 99 -11.15 -18.34 9.12
CA ARG A 99 -10.04 -17.54 9.61
C ARG A 99 -9.50 -16.63 8.51
N LEU A 100 -9.23 -15.38 8.85
CA LEU A 100 -8.44 -14.52 7.99
C LEU A 100 -7.00 -15.06 7.96
N THR A 101 -6.62 -15.64 6.84
CA THR A 101 -5.29 -16.26 6.64
C THR A 101 -4.23 -15.28 6.17
N GLY A 102 -4.58 -14.01 6.03
CA GLY A 102 -3.73 -13.00 5.42
C GLY A 102 -4.12 -12.75 3.97
N ALA A 103 -3.55 -11.72 3.39
CA ALA A 103 -3.82 -11.32 2.02
C ALA A 103 -2.63 -11.65 1.11
N ASP A 104 -2.93 -12.03 -0.12
CA ASP A 104 -1.93 -12.10 -1.19
C ASP A 104 -1.57 -10.68 -1.65
N ARG A 105 -0.34 -10.25 -1.38
CA ARG A 105 0.13 -8.90 -1.68
C ARG A 105 0.15 -8.63 -3.19
N ALA A 106 0.64 -9.57 -3.98
CA ALA A 106 0.74 -9.43 -5.44
C ALA A 106 -0.63 -9.42 -6.10
N GLY A 107 -1.53 -10.32 -5.70
CA GLY A 107 -2.91 -10.34 -6.17
C GLY A 107 -3.66 -9.06 -5.80
N LEU A 108 -3.44 -8.55 -4.59
CA LEU A 108 -4.03 -7.28 -4.15
C LEU A 108 -3.54 -6.12 -5.02
N ALA A 109 -2.22 -6.03 -5.27
CA ALA A 109 -1.63 -5.01 -6.12
C ALA A 109 -2.25 -5.04 -7.53
N ARG A 110 -2.28 -6.19 -8.18
CA ARG A 110 -2.89 -6.37 -9.52
C ARG A 110 -4.35 -5.88 -9.58
N VAL A 111 -5.17 -6.25 -8.57
CA VAL A 111 -6.57 -5.83 -8.54
C VAL A 111 -6.71 -4.31 -8.35
N PHE A 112 -5.99 -3.74 -7.39
CA PHE A 112 -6.06 -2.29 -7.14
C PHE A 112 -5.48 -1.46 -8.28
N GLU A 113 -4.47 -1.96 -8.97
CA GLU A 113 -3.93 -1.33 -10.18
C GLU A 113 -4.92 -1.37 -11.34
N SER A 114 -5.52 -2.52 -11.61
CA SER A 114 -6.53 -2.64 -12.68
C SER A 114 -7.73 -1.73 -12.47
N LEU A 115 -8.06 -1.41 -11.20
CA LEU A 115 -9.14 -0.52 -10.80
C LEU A 115 -8.66 0.93 -10.54
N GLU A 116 -7.35 1.20 -10.64
CA GLU A 116 -6.71 2.49 -10.33
C GLU A 116 -6.97 3.02 -8.90
N PHE A 117 -7.13 2.12 -7.92
CA PHE A 117 -7.47 2.44 -6.53
C PHE A 117 -6.22 2.65 -5.65
N ARG A 118 -5.42 3.68 -5.92
CA ARG A 118 -4.15 3.95 -5.21
C ARG A 118 -4.32 4.16 -3.70
N THR A 119 -5.24 5.05 -3.29
CA THR A 119 -5.46 5.36 -1.86
C THR A 119 -5.97 4.15 -1.09
N LEU A 120 -6.86 3.36 -1.71
CA LEU A 120 -7.38 2.13 -1.10
C LEU A 120 -6.30 1.06 -1.02
N HIS A 121 -5.43 0.94 -2.01
CA HIS A 121 -4.28 0.04 -1.99
C HIS A 121 -3.37 0.35 -0.80
N GLN A 122 -2.90 1.59 -0.66
CA GLN A 122 -2.07 2.01 0.47
C GLN A 122 -2.76 1.77 1.83
N ARG A 123 -4.07 2.00 1.91
CA ARG A 123 -4.84 1.73 3.12
C ARG A 123 -4.92 0.23 3.42
N ALA A 124 -5.12 -0.61 2.40
CA ALA A 124 -5.15 -2.06 2.52
C ALA A 124 -3.80 -2.59 3.02
N LEU A 125 -2.68 -2.11 2.46
CA LEU A 125 -1.33 -2.49 2.87
C LEU A 125 -1.04 -2.20 4.37
N ARG A 126 -1.64 -1.14 4.93
CA ARG A 126 -1.46 -0.81 6.36
C ARG A 126 -2.34 -1.63 7.31
N ILE A 127 -3.46 -2.16 6.83
CA ILE A 127 -4.47 -2.82 7.69
C ILE A 127 -4.37 -4.33 7.61
N LEU A 128 -3.99 -4.87 6.45
CA LEU A 128 -4.00 -6.30 6.20
C LEU A 128 -2.67 -6.93 6.62
N SER A 129 -2.76 -8.07 7.30
CA SER A 129 -1.63 -8.97 7.47
C SER A 129 -1.42 -9.71 6.15
N PHE A 130 -0.19 -9.84 5.71
CA PHE A 130 0.15 -10.57 4.48
C PHE A 130 0.71 -11.95 4.84
N THR A 131 0.37 -12.92 4.03
CA THR A 131 1.02 -14.24 4.06
C THR A 131 2.25 -14.16 3.15
N ASP A 132 3.39 -14.54 3.65
CA ASP A 132 4.55 -14.87 2.80
C ASP A 132 4.22 -16.19 2.09
N THR A 133 3.43 -16.10 1.03
CA THR A 133 3.14 -17.27 0.18
C THR A 133 4.28 -17.46 -0.82
N SER A 134 5.34 -18.12 -0.35
CA SER A 134 6.42 -18.61 -1.21
C SER A 134 6.09 -19.91 -1.99
N ASP A 135 4.82 -20.35 -2.03
CA ASP A 135 4.52 -21.72 -2.49
C ASP A 135 3.68 -21.84 -3.78
N HIS A 136 3.30 -20.74 -4.44
CA HIS A 136 2.63 -20.81 -5.76
C HIS A 136 3.18 -19.71 -6.69
N ALA A 137 4.45 -19.84 -7.07
CA ALA A 137 5.06 -19.01 -8.09
C ALA A 137 4.67 -19.52 -9.49
N GLU A 138 3.91 -18.75 -10.24
CA GLU A 138 3.87 -18.84 -11.70
C GLU A 138 5.24 -18.37 -12.27
N PRO A 139 5.68 -18.80 -13.45
CA PRO A 139 7.07 -18.56 -13.93
C PRO A 139 7.48 -17.10 -14.15
N SER A 140 6.55 -16.12 -14.02
CA SER A 140 6.83 -14.68 -14.00
C SER A 140 7.30 -14.15 -12.64
N ASP A 141 7.05 -14.90 -11.54
CA ASP A 141 7.35 -14.45 -10.18
C ASP A 141 8.83 -14.60 -9.82
N ALA A 142 9.58 -15.44 -10.52
CA ALA A 142 11.00 -15.67 -10.24
C ALA A 142 11.87 -14.45 -10.54
N ASP A 143 11.52 -13.66 -11.56
CA ASP A 143 12.24 -12.45 -11.93
C ASP A 143 11.90 -11.29 -10.99
N GLU A 144 10.65 -11.17 -10.54
CA GLU A 144 10.20 -10.18 -9.55
C GLU A 144 10.84 -10.45 -8.18
N VAL A 145 10.85 -11.68 -7.71
CA VAL A 145 11.50 -12.09 -6.44
C VAL A 145 13.00 -11.86 -6.51
N SER A 146 13.64 -12.14 -7.66
CA SER A 146 15.06 -11.89 -7.85
C SER A 146 15.41 -10.41 -7.80
N ALA A 147 14.60 -9.55 -8.45
CA ALA A 147 14.81 -8.10 -8.45
C ALA A 147 14.52 -7.49 -7.06
N LEU A 148 13.50 -7.98 -6.35
CA LEU A 148 13.20 -7.56 -4.98
C LEU A 148 14.35 -7.90 -4.04
N ASN A 149 14.87 -9.12 -4.09
CA ASN A 149 16.01 -9.55 -3.28
C ASN A 149 17.25 -8.72 -3.61
N ALA A 150 17.53 -8.45 -4.88
CA ALA A 150 18.66 -7.62 -5.29
C ALA A 150 18.59 -6.19 -4.73
N LEU A 151 17.38 -5.59 -4.65
CA LEU A 151 17.22 -4.26 -4.06
C LEU A 151 17.24 -4.28 -2.51
N SER A 152 16.85 -5.39 -1.90
CA SER A 152 16.89 -5.57 -0.44
C SER A 152 18.32 -5.81 0.05
N ASP A 153 19.10 -6.60 -0.71
CA ASP A 153 20.48 -6.99 -0.40
C ASP A 153 21.52 -6.02 -0.97
N LEU A 154 21.08 -4.88 -1.53
CA LEU A 154 21.94 -3.89 -2.16
C LEU A 154 22.97 -3.35 -1.15
N GLU A 155 24.26 -3.46 -1.50
CA GLU A 155 25.33 -2.82 -0.73
C GLU A 155 25.28 -1.30 -0.94
N ILE A 156 24.93 -0.56 0.13
CA ILE A 156 24.77 0.88 0.07
C ILE A 156 25.83 1.58 0.91
N VAL A 157 26.60 2.45 0.28
CA VAL A 157 27.55 3.34 0.93
C VAL A 157 26.98 4.76 0.97
N SER A 158 27.04 5.41 2.12
CA SER A 158 26.67 6.83 2.26
C SER A 158 27.93 7.68 2.38
N LEU A 159 28.05 8.72 1.58
CA LEU A 159 29.16 9.67 1.63
C LEU A 159 28.63 11.02 2.16
N GLY A 160 29.25 11.50 3.23
CA GLY A 160 28.98 12.77 3.90
C GLY A 160 30.18 13.15 4.79
N HIS A 161 29.95 14.07 5.70
CA HIS A 161 30.97 14.79 6.48
C HIS A 161 31.94 13.90 7.29
N ASP A 162 31.52 12.73 7.73
CA ASP A 162 32.31 11.87 8.64
C ASP A 162 33.21 10.86 7.96
N LEU A 163 33.32 10.89 6.64
CA LEU A 163 34.09 9.93 5.87
C LEU A 163 35.39 10.54 5.30
N ALA A 164 36.42 9.70 5.17
CA ALA A 164 37.66 10.13 4.54
C ALA A 164 37.46 10.53 3.06
N ALA A 165 38.17 11.52 2.59
CA ALA A 165 38.19 11.92 1.19
C ALA A 165 38.65 10.78 0.25
N GLY A 166 38.15 10.79 -1.00
CA GLY A 166 38.52 9.79 -2.02
C GLY A 166 37.65 8.52 -2.03
N ARG A 167 36.64 8.42 -1.15
CA ARG A 167 35.76 7.25 -1.07
C ARG A 167 34.93 7.03 -2.32
N LEU A 168 34.55 8.10 -3.02
CA LEU A 168 33.85 7.96 -4.29
C LEU A 168 34.74 7.35 -5.38
N ALA A 169 36.00 7.77 -5.44
CA ALA A 169 36.96 7.17 -6.36
C ALA A 169 37.17 5.68 -6.06
N GLU A 170 37.36 5.32 -4.80
CA GLU A 170 37.47 3.91 -4.36
C GLU A 170 36.21 3.10 -4.74
N TRP A 171 35.02 3.65 -4.54
CA TRP A 171 33.76 2.99 -4.92
C TRP A 171 33.67 2.75 -6.42
N LEU A 172 34.09 3.73 -7.24
CA LEU A 172 34.11 3.61 -8.69
C LEU A 172 35.16 2.59 -9.18
N GLU A 173 36.34 2.55 -8.56
CA GLU A 173 37.39 1.58 -8.89
C GLU A 173 37.05 0.14 -8.48
N ALA A 174 36.38 -0.03 -7.35
CA ALA A 174 35.86 -1.32 -6.87
C ALA A 174 34.69 -1.84 -7.70
N GLY A 175 34.13 -1.02 -8.61
CA GLY A 175 33.05 -1.41 -9.52
C GLY A 175 33.42 -2.58 -10.41
N SER A 176 32.39 -3.37 -10.75
CA SER A 176 32.57 -4.55 -11.60
C SER A 176 33.28 -4.17 -12.89
N PRO A 177 34.31 -4.94 -13.32
CA PRO A 177 34.95 -4.69 -14.60
C PRO A 177 33.93 -4.68 -15.73
N ALA A 178 34.21 -3.87 -16.76
CA ALA A 178 33.35 -3.77 -17.93
C ALA A 178 32.91 -5.17 -18.39
N ALA A 179 31.62 -5.30 -18.73
CA ALA A 179 31.12 -6.51 -19.37
C ALA A 179 32.05 -6.84 -20.57
N GLU A 180 32.23 -8.13 -20.86
CA GLU A 180 32.94 -8.56 -22.04
C GLU A 180 32.33 -7.91 -23.28
N GLY A 181 32.91 -6.77 -23.70
CA GLY A 181 32.41 -5.92 -24.79
C GLY A 181 32.66 -4.45 -24.47
N ASP A 182 33.05 -3.71 -25.45
CA ASP A 182 33.65 -2.35 -25.44
C ASP A 182 32.71 -1.22 -24.92
N CYS A 183 31.57 -1.53 -24.27
CA CYS A 183 30.61 -0.52 -23.80
C CYS A 183 30.48 -0.58 -22.26
N PRO A 184 30.72 0.52 -21.54
CA PRO A 184 30.55 0.58 -20.12
C PRO A 184 29.07 0.40 -19.73
N ARG A 185 28.79 -0.37 -18.66
CA ARG A 185 27.44 -0.53 -18.15
C ARG A 185 26.86 0.82 -17.70
N PRO A 186 25.58 1.08 -17.96
CA PRO A 186 24.97 2.31 -17.51
C PRO A 186 24.91 2.39 -15.97
N LEU A 187 25.00 3.62 -15.45
CA LEU A 187 24.75 3.92 -14.04
C LEU A 187 23.33 4.45 -13.87
N GLY A 188 22.59 3.90 -12.89
CA GLY A 188 21.38 4.55 -12.41
C GLY A 188 21.74 5.74 -11.54
N VAL A 189 21.12 6.89 -11.80
CA VAL A 189 21.36 8.15 -11.08
C VAL A 189 20.02 8.67 -10.54
N ASP A 190 19.94 8.85 -9.24
CA ASP A 190 18.80 9.50 -8.57
C ASP A 190 19.26 10.82 -7.96
N VAL A 191 18.49 11.88 -8.20
CA VAL A 191 18.78 13.23 -7.69
C VAL A 191 17.64 13.67 -6.79
N VAL A 192 17.94 13.99 -5.55
CA VAL A 192 16.96 14.48 -4.57
C VAL A 192 17.22 15.94 -4.27
N GLY A 193 16.15 16.72 -4.27
CA GLY A 193 16.21 18.15 -4.02
C GLY A 193 15.06 18.91 -4.67
N VAL A 194 15.27 20.16 -5.03
CA VAL A 194 14.30 20.97 -5.76
C VAL A 194 14.57 20.82 -7.27
N LEU A 195 13.77 20.02 -7.95
CA LEU A 195 13.93 19.70 -9.37
C LEU A 195 13.16 20.66 -10.29
N LYS A 196 13.20 21.97 -9.99
CA LYS A 196 12.46 22.99 -10.74
C LYS A 196 13.40 23.93 -11.48
N PRO A 197 12.99 24.43 -12.66
CA PRO A 197 13.74 25.50 -13.34
C PRO A 197 13.88 26.73 -12.42
N VAL A 198 15.04 27.40 -12.46
CA VAL A 198 15.36 28.63 -11.73
C VAL A 198 15.55 28.44 -10.21
N GLU A 199 14.75 27.59 -9.56
CA GLU A 199 14.81 27.31 -8.11
C GLU A 199 15.55 25.99 -7.81
N GLY A 200 16.16 25.37 -8.81
CA GLY A 200 16.79 24.06 -8.67
C GLY A 200 17.86 24.04 -7.58
N ASP A 201 17.89 22.98 -6.80
CA ASP A 201 18.95 22.70 -5.84
C ASP A 201 19.01 21.19 -5.56
N ALA A 202 20.16 20.57 -5.84
CA ALA A 202 20.37 19.16 -5.56
C ALA A 202 20.97 19.00 -4.16
N ALA A 203 20.30 18.29 -3.29
CA ALA A 203 20.79 18.00 -1.94
C ALA A 203 21.52 16.65 -1.85
N LEU A 204 21.04 15.65 -2.58
CA LEU A 204 21.56 14.29 -2.57
C LEU A 204 21.63 13.74 -3.98
N VAL A 205 22.71 13.05 -4.30
CA VAL A 205 22.88 12.28 -5.55
C VAL A 205 23.21 10.84 -5.18
N SER A 206 22.45 9.88 -5.72
CA SER A 206 22.77 8.47 -5.59
C SER A 206 23.13 7.86 -6.94
N LEU A 207 24.13 7.00 -6.93
CA LEU A 207 24.62 6.27 -8.09
C LEU A 207 24.52 4.76 -7.82
N SER A 208 24.15 3.98 -8.83
CA SER A 208 24.14 2.53 -8.72
C SER A 208 24.57 1.85 -10.03
N ASP A 209 25.31 0.75 -9.91
CA ASP A 209 25.66 -0.16 -11.02
C ASP A 209 24.69 -1.38 -11.10
N GLY A 210 23.65 -1.39 -10.23
CA GLY A 210 22.67 -2.46 -10.11
C GLY A 210 22.97 -3.48 -9.00
N SER A 211 24.23 -3.61 -8.59
CA SER A 211 24.65 -4.51 -7.50
C SER A 211 25.05 -3.74 -6.24
N ARG A 212 25.51 -2.53 -6.41
CA ARG A 212 25.93 -1.63 -5.35
C ARG A 212 25.41 -0.25 -5.60
N ALA A 213 25.28 0.55 -4.55
CA ALA A 213 24.92 1.95 -4.65
C ALA A 213 25.73 2.82 -3.70
N VAL A 214 25.90 4.08 -4.08
CA VAL A 214 26.47 5.12 -3.23
C VAL A 214 25.52 6.30 -3.18
N ALA A 215 25.22 6.79 -1.98
CA ALA A 215 24.43 7.98 -1.74
C ALA A 215 25.38 9.10 -1.27
N ILE A 216 25.36 10.25 -1.94
CA ILE A 216 26.30 11.35 -1.80
C ILE A 216 25.53 12.59 -1.37
N ASP A 217 25.70 13.00 -0.11
CA ASP A 217 25.14 14.25 0.40
C ASP A 217 25.93 15.44 -0.12
N LEU A 218 25.32 16.24 -1.02
CA LEU A 218 25.97 17.39 -1.63
C LEU A 218 26.09 18.59 -0.68
N THR A 219 25.48 18.53 0.47
CA THR A 219 25.61 19.57 1.51
C THR A 219 26.85 19.36 2.37
N GLU A 220 27.35 18.12 2.40
CA GLU A 220 28.46 17.69 3.26
C GLU A 220 29.62 17.01 2.48
N ILE A 221 29.53 16.94 1.17
CA ILE A 221 30.53 16.31 0.31
C ILE A 221 31.91 16.98 0.43
N LEU A 222 32.96 16.18 0.49
CA LEU A 222 34.33 16.70 0.50
C LEU A 222 34.76 17.13 -0.91
N PRO A 223 35.62 18.19 -1.05
CA PRO A 223 36.02 18.74 -2.34
C PRO A 223 36.64 17.74 -3.32
N GLU A 224 37.33 16.73 -2.81
CA GLU A 224 37.92 15.64 -3.63
C GLU A 224 36.82 14.80 -4.27
N ASP A 225 35.87 14.34 -3.49
CA ASP A 225 34.74 13.51 -3.96
C ASP A 225 33.79 14.34 -4.84
N GLU A 226 33.59 15.63 -4.54
CA GLU A 226 32.85 16.56 -5.42
C GLU A 226 33.50 16.68 -6.80
N THR A 227 34.83 16.76 -6.85
CA THR A 227 35.58 16.79 -8.11
C THR A 227 35.41 15.50 -8.91
N VAL A 228 35.42 14.36 -8.24
CA VAL A 228 35.21 13.03 -8.87
C VAL A 228 33.77 12.94 -9.38
N LEU A 229 32.78 13.34 -8.58
CA LEU A 229 31.39 13.36 -8.97
C LEU A 229 31.14 14.26 -10.18
N ALA A 230 31.69 15.48 -10.16
CA ALA A 230 31.54 16.44 -11.26
C ALA A 230 32.09 15.88 -12.59
N ARG A 231 33.26 15.21 -12.56
CA ARG A 231 33.83 14.54 -13.73
C ARG A 231 32.96 13.39 -14.21
N LEU A 232 32.48 12.54 -13.29
CA LEU A 232 31.61 11.42 -13.62
C LEU A 232 30.29 11.85 -14.26
N LEU A 233 29.66 12.87 -13.68
CA LEU A 233 28.38 13.39 -14.20
C LEU A 233 28.56 14.05 -15.59
N ALA A 234 29.67 14.73 -15.83
CA ALA A 234 29.97 15.38 -17.10
C ALA A 234 30.53 14.44 -18.17
N ASP A 235 30.89 13.20 -17.82
CA ASP A 235 31.45 12.23 -18.76
C ASP A 235 30.37 11.70 -19.72
N VAL A 236 30.47 12.06 -20.99
CA VAL A 236 29.58 11.64 -22.07
C VAL A 236 29.71 10.14 -22.37
N GLU A 237 30.91 9.59 -22.22
CA GLU A 237 31.20 8.17 -22.50
C GLU A 237 30.70 7.22 -21.41
N ARG A 238 30.34 7.78 -20.24
CA ARG A 238 29.72 7.01 -19.16
C ARG A 238 28.21 7.08 -19.24
N PRO A 239 27.53 6.04 -19.73
CA PRO A 239 26.08 6.07 -19.91
C PRO A 239 25.36 6.12 -18.56
N LYS A 240 24.29 6.93 -18.50
CA LYS A 240 23.48 7.15 -17.29
C LYS A 240 21.99 6.99 -17.58
N LEU A 241 21.28 6.36 -16.65
CA LEU A 241 19.83 6.32 -16.58
C LEU A 241 19.40 7.29 -15.47
N VAL A 242 18.56 8.25 -15.81
CA VAL A 242 18.15 9.32 -14.87
C VAL A 242 16.64 9.52 -14.96
N ALA A 243 15.91 9.28 -13.88
CA ALA A 243 14.49 9.60 -13.82
C ALA A 243 14.29 11.11 -13.66
N ASP A 244 13.30 11.68 -14.37
CA ASP A 244 13.15 13.14 -14.51
C ASP A 244 14.47 13.81 -14.83
N ALA A 245 15.08 13.40 -15.92
CA ALA A 245 16.40 13.88 -16.36
C ALA A 245 16.44 15.42 -16.50
N LYS A 246 15.34 16.03 -16.93
CA LYS A 246 15.25 17.50 -17.06
C LYS A 246 15.26 18.19 -15.69
N GLY A 247 14.48 17.70 -14.73
CA GLY A 247 14.47 18.23 -13.37
C GLY A 247 15.80 18.03 -12.68
N SER A 248 16.39 16.85 -12.81
CA SER A 248 17.71 16.50 -12.30
C SER A 248 18.81 17.40 -12.87
N TRP A 249 18.75 17.68 -14.18
CA TRP A 249 19.67 18.62 -14.84
C TRP A 249 19.54 20.04 -14.25
N HIS A 250 18.33 20.55 -14.02
CA HIS A 250 18.13 21.86 -13.40
C HIS A 250 18.72 21.94 -11.99
N ALA A 251 18.49 20.92 -11.18
CA ALA A 251 18.97 20.88 -9.80
C ALA A 251 20.51 20.81 -9.73
N LEU A 252 21.12 19.96 -10.55
CA LEU A 252 22.58 19.80 -10.62
C LEU A 252 23.26 21.06 -11.21
N SER A 253 22.68 21.65 -12.26
CA SER A 253 23.21 22.86 -12.88
C SER A 253 23.22 24.06 -11.92
N ALA A 254 22.25 24.15 -11.02
CA ALA A 254 22.21 25.21 -10.00
C ALA A 254 23.39 25.10 -9.01
N ARG A 255 23.95 23.91 -8.83
CA ARG A 255 25.19 23.66 -8.06
C ARG A 255 26.47 23.70 -8.89
N GLY A 256 26.38 24.03 -10.18
CA GLY A 256 27.52 24.05 -11.08
C GLY A 256 27.97 22.67 -11.57
N LEU A 257 27.15 21.63 -11.34
CA LEU A 257 27.41 20.28 -11.83
C LEU A 257 26.77 20.08 -13.20
N THR A 258 27.53 19.56 -14.15
CA THR A 258 27.06 19.24 -15.51
C THR A 258 26.57 17.78 -15.55
N LEU A 259 25.41 17.54 -16.15
CA LEU A 259 24.87 16.18 -16.35
C LEU A 259 24.86 15.86 -17.84
N ASP A 260 25.78 15.01 -18.27
CA ASP A 260 25.92 14.50 -19.63
C ASP A 260 25.90 12.97 -19.68
N GLY A 261 25.86 12.40 -20.89
CA GLY A 261 25.84 10.94 -21.08
C GLY A 261 24.53 10.26 -20.62
N VAL A 262 23.43 11.02 -20.51
CA VAL A 262 22.10 10.45 -20.22
C VAL A 262 21.58 9.73 -21.45
N ILE A 263 21.42 8.42 -21.36
CA ILE A 263 20.97 7.58 -22.48
C ILE A 263 19.46 7.28 -22.42
N ALA A 264 18.86 7.31 -21.23
CA ALA A 264 17.43 7.13 -21.07
C ALA A 264 16.90 7.79 -19.79
N ASP A 265 15.61 8.13 -19.83
CA ASP A 265 14.80 8.61 -18.71
C ASP A 265 13.61 7.65 -18.52
N PRO A 266 13.63 6.78 -17.49
CA PRO A 266 12.54 5.86 -17.23
C PRO A 266 11.18 6.53 -16.98
N SER A 267 11.15 7.75 -16.46
CA SER A 267 9.91 8.53 -16.30
C SER A 267 9.30 8.88 -17.66
N LEU A 268 10.14 9.30 -18.62
CA LEU A 268 9.70 9.59 -19.98
C LEU A 268 9.33 8.32 -20.74
N ALA A 269 10.09 7.24 -20.59
CA ALA A 269 9.77 5.93 -21.17
C ALA A 269 8.42 5.41 -20.67
N GLY A 270 8.18 5.48 -19.35
CA GLY A 270 6.91 5.11 -18.74
C GLY A 270 5.74 5.94 -19.26
N TYR A 271 5.95 7.25 -19.49
CA TYR A 271 4.95 8.11 -20.15
C TYR A 271 4.66 7.67 -21.58
N LEU A 272 5.65 7.31 -22.35
CA LEU A 272 5.46 6.85 -23.73
C LEU A 272 4.71 5.51 -23.80
N CYS A 273 5.00 4.57 -22.88
CA CYS A 273 4.30 3.32 -22.79
C CYS A 273 2.83 3.49 -22.35
N ARG A 274 2.57 4.42 -21.41
CA ARG A 274 1.25 4.61 -20.81
C ARG A 274 0.96 6.07 -20.49
N PRO A 275 0.55 6.89 -21.48
CA PRO A 275 0.36 8.33 -21.32
C PRO A 275 -0.82 8.72 -20.40
N GLU A 276 -1.71 7.79 -20.10
CA GLU A 276 -2.88 7.99 -19.24
C GLU A 276 -2.57 7.97 -17.73
N GLN A 277 -1.34 7.66 -17.33
CA GLN A 277 -0.97 7.60 -15.92
C GLN A 277 -0.88 8.99 -15.28
N ARG A 278 -1.18 9.04 -13.96
CA ARG A 278 -1.13 10.30 -13.19
C ARG A 278 0.26 10.63 -12.67
N SER A 279 1.12 9.65 -12.51
CA SER A 279 2.48 9.82 -12.04
C SER A 279 3.44 8.87 -12.75
N TYR A 280 4.66 9.35 -12.96
CA TYR A 280 5.78 8.63 -13.57
C TYR A 280 7.02 8.70 -12.67
N ASP A 281 6.81 8.85 -11.35
CA ASP A 281 7.88 8.70 -10.36
C ASP A 281 8.40 7.26 -10.31
N VAL A 282 9.64 7.11 -9.84
CA VAL A 282 10.33 5.82 -9.81
C VAL A 282 9.56 4.80 -8.99
N GLU A 283 8.99 5.19 -7.85
CA GLU A 283 8.21 4.32 -6.98
C GLU A 283 6.98 3.76 -7.70
N THR A 284 6.23 4.64 -8.38
CA THR A 284 5.03 4.24 -9.15
C THR A 284 5.40 3.31 -10.31
N LEU A 285 6.47 3.62 -11.02
CA LEU A 285 6.91 2.82 -12.17
C LEU A 285 7.47 1.46 -11.71
N THR A 286 8.28 1.43 -10.67
CA THR A 286 8.84 0.19 -10.11
C THR A 286 7.75 -0.74 -9.60
N GLN A 287 6.77 -0.20 -8.87
CA GLN A 287 5.61 -0.97 -8.44
C GLN A 287 4.84 -1.57 -9.62
N ARG A 288 4.67 -0.79 -10.69
CA ARG A 288 3.85 -1.21 -11.84
C ARG A 288 4.56 -2.22 -12.74
N TRP A 289 5.80 -1.95 -13.09
CA TRP A 289 6.52 -2.69 -14.10
C TRP A 289 7.40 -3.81 -13.56
N LEU A 290 7.80 -3.71 -12.29
CA LEU A 290 8.64 -4.71 -11.61
C LEU A 290 7.90 -5.41 -10.45
N GLY A 291 6.67 -5.00 -10.10
CA GLY A 291 5.95 -5.53 -8.93
C GLY A 291 6.53 -5.13 -7.58
N ILE A 292 7.57 -4.28 -7.54
CA ILE A 292 8.33 -3.97 -6.33
C ILE A 292 7.84 -2.68 -5.68
N ASP A 293 7.44 -2.76 -4.42
CA ASP A 293 7.11 -1.62 -3.56
C ASP A 293 8.37 -1.10 -2.87
N LEU A 294 8.99 -0.06 -3.42
CA LEU A 294 10.20 0.55 -2.85
C LEU A 294 9.99 1.12 -1.45
N ALA A 295 8.78 1.56 -1.10
CA ALA A 295 8.48 2.05 0.23
C ALA A 295 8.53 0.90 1.26
N ALA A 296 7.98 -0.26 0.92
CA ALA A 296 8.03 -1.44 1.77
C ALA A 296 9.47 -1.98 1.94
N VAL A 297 10.29 -1.93 0.89
CA VAL A 297 11.73 -2.30 0.96
C VAL A 297 12.46 -1.36 1.92
N ASN A 298 12.13 -0.08 1.92
CA ASN A 298 12.74 0.92 2.81
C ASN A 298 12.33 0.73 4.28
N GLU A 299 11.07 0.35 4.56
CA GLU A 299 10.58 0.07 5.91
C GLU A 299 11.16 -1.22 6.50
N GLY A 300 11.32 -2.27 5.68
CA GLY A 300 11.87 -3.56 6.12
C GLY A 300 13.32 -3.51 6.58
N SER A 301 14.10 -2.52 6.14
CA SER A 301 15.50 -2.33 6.58
C SER A 301 15.64 -1.54 7.89
N ALA A 302 14.56 -0.89 8.36
CA ALA A 302 14.55 -0.14 9.62
C ALA A 302 14.09 -0.98 10.84
N GLY A 303 13.66 -2.24 10.63
CA GLY A 303 13.02 -3.09 11.63
C GLY A 303 13.76 -4.39 11.89
N GLY A 304 14.88 -4.34 12.56
CA GLY A 304 15.42 -5.48 13.31
C GLY A 304 15.06 -5.35 14.79
N ASP A 305 13.95 -5.82 15.18
CA ASP A 305 13.50 -6.51 16.40
C ASP A 305 12.04 -6.16 16.76
N GLY A 306 11.21 -7.18 16.83
CA GLY A 306 9.79 -7.07 17.09
C GLY A 306 9.48 -6.76 18.57
N GLY A 307 8.76 -5.67 18.78
CA GLY A 307 8.16 -5.33 20.06
C GLY A 307 6.96 -4.40 19.86
N SER A 308 5.75 -4.96 20.02
CA SER A 308 4.50 -4.24 20.07
C SER A 308 4.50 -3.17 21.18
N GLY A 309 4.20 -1.90 20.85
CA GLY A 309 3.90 -0.89 21.87
C GLY A 309 4.02 0.54 21.38
N GLU A 310 2.86 1.18 21.27
CA GLU A 310 2.57 2.61 21.42
C GLU A 310 3.54 3.66 20.85
N SER A 311 3.04 4.33 19.84
CA SER A 311 3.51 5.60 19.29
C SER A 311 3.77 6.64 20.38
N GLN A 312 5.03 6.82 20.75
CA GLN A 312 5.53 8.06 21.30
C GLN A 312 6.84 8.39 20.60
N SER A 313 6.89 9.58 19.98
CA SER A 313 8.09 10.17 19.42
C SER A 313 9.10 10.44 20.54
N ALA A 314 9.83 9.42 20.95
CA ALA A 314 11.06 9.57 21.68
C ALA A 314 12.18 9.67 20.64
N PHE A 315 12.84 10.81 20.58
CA PHE A 315 14.13 10.98 19.93
C PHE A 315 15.06 9.92 20.52
N ASP A 316 15.38 8.90 19.76
CA ASP A 316 16.26 7.81 20.18
C ASP A 316 17.69 8.34 20.10
N LEU A 317 18.19 8.83 21.25
CA LEU A 317 19.54 9.39 21.38
C LEU A 317 20.62 8.31 21.21
N GLU A 318 20.27 7.02 21.34
CA GLU A 318 21.18 5.90 21.14
C GLU A 318 21.43 5.61 19.65
N ALA A 319 20.46 5.91 18.77
CA ALA A 319 20.65 5.80 17.31
C ALA A 319 21.64 6.83 16.75
N LEU A 320 21.86 7.93 17.45
CA LEU A 320 22.84 8.98 17.09
C LEU A 320 24.29 8.63 17.49
N THR A 321 24.50 7.57 18.26
CA THR A 321 25.84 7.17 18.71
C THR A 321 26.41 5.94 18.00
N SER A 322 25.61 5.24 17.16
CA SER A 322 26.11 4.17 16.29
C SER A 322 26.56 4.76 14.96
N GLN A 323 27.84 4.88 14.74
CA GLN A 323 28.55 5.48 13.63
C GLN A 323 28.40 4.73 12.27
N GLU A 324 27.39 3.87 12.08
CA GLU A 324 27.27 2.98 10.90
C GLU A 324 25.88 2.96 10.22
N ALA A 325 24.88 3.64 10.73
CA ALA A 325 23.55 3.56 10.11
C ALA A 325 23.39 4.59 8.97
N VAL A 326 23.26 4.09 7.73
CA VAL A 326 22.93 4.93 6.56
C VAL A 326 21.57 5.62 6.76
N PRO A 327 21.47 6.95 6.58
CA PRO A 327 20.20 7.66 6.75
C PRO A 327 19.08 7.08 5.86
N PRO A 328 17.82 7.01 6.34
CA PRO A 328 16.71 6.46 5.56
C PRO A 328 16.49 7.15 4.20
N SER A 329 16.75 8.46 4.11
CA SER A 329 16.70 9.21 2.85
C SER A 329 17.76 8.77 1.84
N HIS A 330 18.97 8.44 2.31
CA HIS A 330 20.06 7.94 1.49
C HIS A 330 19.77 6.50 1.01
N LEU A 331 19.22 5.65 1.88
CA LEU A 331 18.77 4.30 1.50
C LEU A 331 17.70 4.36 0.40
N ALA A 332 16.69 5.21 0.58
CA ALA A 332 15.61 5.36 -0.39
C ALA A 332 16.13 5.85 -1.75
N SER A 333 16.99 6.87 -1.77
CA SER A 333 17.59 7.40 -2.99
C SER A 333 18.49 6.37 -3.69
N ALA A 334 19.34 5.66 -2.94
CA ALA A 334 20.22 4.62 -3.47
C ALA A 334 19.42 3.47 -4.12
N ARG A 335 18.30 3.06 -3.50
CA ARG A 335 17.43 2.04 -4.06
C ARG A 335 16.66 2.50 -5.29
N ARG A 336 16.24 3.79 -5.35
CA ARG A 336 15.70 4.35 -6.59
C ARG A 336 16.73 4.31 -7.70
N ALA A 337 17.97 4.75 -7.45
CA ALA A 337 19.04 4.67 -8.45
C ALA A 337 19.26 3.25 -8.97
N ALA A 338 19.26 2.24 -8.08
CA ALA A 338 19.41 0.83 -8.46
C ALA A 338 18.22 0.30 -9.28
N ALA A 339 17.01 0.71 -8.93
CA ALA A 339 15.79 0.28 -9.60
C ALA A 339 15.69 0.79 -11.05
N LEU A 340 16.38 1.88 -11.42
CA LEU A 340 16.35 2.43 -12.79
C LEU A 340 16.85 1.44 -13.84
N LEU A 341 17.83 0.59 -13.50
CA LEU A 341 18.41 -0.34 -14.47
C LEU A 341 17.41 -1.45 -14.90
N PRO A 342 16.84 -2.26 -13.98
CA PRO A 342 15.84 -3.24 -14.37
C PRO A 342 14.57 -2.60 -14.92
N LEU A 343 14.17 -1.42 -14.39
CA LEU A 343 12.99 -0.70 -14.87
C LEU A 343 13.14 -0.28 -16.34
N GLN A 344 14.29 0.29 -16.74
CA GLN A 344 14.52 0.68 -18.12
C GLN A 344 14.53 -0.52 -19.06
N ALA A 345 15.11 -1.66 -18.65
CA ALA A 345 15.11 -2.87 -19.47
C ALA A 345 13.69 -3.33 -19.82
N VAL A 346 12.79 -3.38 -18.82
CA VAL A 346 11.38 -3.73 -19.05
C VAL A 346 10.66 -2.70 -19.92
N LEU A 347 10.91 -1.40 -19.70
CA LEU A 347 10.30 -0.35 -20.50
C LEU A 347 10.77 -0.38 -21.97
N ASP A 348 12.05 -0.70 -22.22
CA ASP A 348 12.59 -0.86 -23.58
C ASP A 348 11.92 -2.02 -24.33
N GLU A 349 11.69 -3.14 -23.65
CA GLU A 349 10.92 -4.28 -24.22
C GLU A 349 9.49 -3.88 -24.58
N GLN A 350 8.83 -3.11 -23.71
CA GLN A 350 7.47 -2.63 -23.94
C GLN A 350 7.38 -1.60 -25.08
N MET A 351 8.39 -0.75 -25.25
CA MET A 351 8.44 0.22 -26.35
C MET A 351 8.75 -0.45 -27.70
N ALA A 352 9.41 -1.60 -27.67
CA ALA A 352 9.74 -2.37 -28.87
C ALA A 352 8.59 -3.26 -29.36
N ALA A 353 7.62 -3.57 -28.51
CA ALA A 353 6.47 -4.44 -28.79
C ALA A 353 5.34 -3.66 -29.48
#